data_e3ae7e3bca138e5dc23ace68bc0ef279
#
_entry.id   e3ae7e3bca138e5dc23ace68bc0ef279
#
_cell.length_a   1.000
_cell.length_b   1.000
_cell.length_c   1.000
_cell.angle_alpha   90.00
_cell.angle_beta   90.00
_cell.angle_gamma   90.00
#
_symmetry.space_group_name_H-M   'P 1'
#
loop_
_entity.id
_entity.type
_entity.pdbx_description
1 polymer ?
#
loop_
_entity_poly.entity_id
_entity_poly.type
_entity_poly.pdbx_seq_one_letter_code
_entity_poly.pdbx_strand_id
1 'polypeptide(L)'
;KDFIKIEDYLSIEHMELFNEGKKFLDLVDTLNPHPCAYGIFDDGDMREEFGIIKIKENICVCLDGKWAEDYKMLKNDLLKVQVVELIYETYKKIGIEPHPLPELISLCNRDKNVWNVYSKGMTVSVNQFEKESTSKKGMSYAPKNISEISAFVAAIRPGFKSEYSHFASRGKFD
;
A
#
# COMPACT_ATOMS: atom_id res chain seq x y z
N LYS A 1 -19.42 -6.50 -17.81
CA LYS A 1 -18.50 -7.63 -17.51
C LYS A 1 -19.31 -8.60 -16.68
N ASP A 2 -19.61 -9.74 -17.25
CA ASP A 2 -20.30 -10.81 -16.53
C ASP A 2 -19.35 -11.29 -15.43
N PHE A 3 -19.75 -11.07 -14.19
CA PHE A 3 -19.04 -11.66 -13.06
C PHE A 3 -19.32 -13.15 -13.09
N ILE A 4 -18.32 -13.93 -13.44
CA ILE A 4 -18.37 -15.38 -13.34
C ILE A 4 -18.48 -15.70 -11.85
N LYS A 5 -19.59 -16.29 -11.44
CA LYS A 5 -19.77 -16.73 -10.06
C LYS A 5 -19.05 -18.05 -9.87
N ILE A 6 -18.36 -18.20 -8.75
CA ILE A 6 -17.68 -19.46 -8.40
C ILE A 6 -18.67 -20.63 -8.44
N GLU A 7 -19.89 -20.39 -8.04
CA GLU A 7 -20.98 -21.36 -8.02
C GLU A 7 -21.22 -22.04 -9.39
N ASP A 8 -20.99 -21.32 -10.48
CA ASP A 8 -21.20 -21.83 -11.84
C ASP A 8 -20.18 -22.94 -12.25
N TYR A 9 -19.13 -23.12 -11.47
CA TYR A 9 -18.06 -24.11 -11.71
C TYR A 9 -18.02 -25.24 -10.69
N LEU A 10 -18.89 -25.24 -9.68
CA LEU A 10 -18.89 -26.24 -8.64
C LEU A 10 -19.76 -27.44 -9.03
N SER A 11 -19.27 -28.65 -8.77
CA SER A 11 -20.12 -29.85 -8.77
C SER A 11 -21.16 -29.77 -7.65
N ILE A 12 -22.22 -30.61 -7.72
CA ILE A 12 -23.28 -30.66 -6.71
C ILE A 12 -22.66 -30.88 -5.31
N GLU A 13 -21.75 -31.83 -5.19
CA GLU A 13 -21.07 -32.16 -3.92
C GLU A 13 -20.26 -30.96 -3.40
N HIS A 14 -19.50 -30.32 -4.27
CA HIS A 14 -18.73 -29.13 -3.90
C HIS A 14 -19.61 -27.92 -3.59
N MET A 15 -20.79 -27.83 -4.20
CA MET A 15 -21.76 -26.79 -3.89
C MET A 15 -22.31 -26.92 -2.46
N GLU A 16 -22.56 -28.15 -1.99
CA GLU A 16 -22.99 -28.39 -0.61
C GLU A 16 -21.91 -27.93 0.38
N LEU A 17 -20.66 -28.33 0.17
CA LEU A 17 -19.54 -27.89 0.98
C LEU A 17 -19.35 -26.37 0.93
N PHE A 18 -19.50 -25.76 -0.23
CA PHE A 18 -19.43 -24.32 -0.39
C PHE A 18 -20.51 -23.57 0.40
N ASN A 19 -21.75 -24.11 0.36
CA ASN A 19 -22.86 -23.54 1.13
C ASN A 19 -22.68 -23.72 2.64
N GLU A 20 -22.11 -24.85 3.08
CA GLU A 20 -21.71 -25.02 4.47
C GLU A 20 -20.63 -24.00 4.86
N GLY A 21 -19.65 -23.77 3.98
CA GLY A 21 -18.60 -22.76 4.17
C GLY A 21 -19.16 -21.34 4.32
N LYS A 22 -20.28 -21.01 3.66
CA LYS A 22 -20.93 -19.70 3.80
C LYS A 22 -21.39 -19.40 5.24
N LYS A 23 -21.61 -20.42 6.07
CA LYS A 23 -21.97 -20.22 7.49
C LYS A 23 -20.85 -19.59 8.31
N PHE A 24 -19.61 -19.63 7.79
CA PHE A 24 -18.44 -19.00 8.43
C PHE A 24 -18.18 -17.57 7.92
N LEU A 25 -18.98 -17.07 6.97
CA LEU A 25 -18.89 -15.67 6.56
C LEU A 25 -19.29 -14.78 7.74
N ASP A 26 -18.60 -13.66 7.84
CA ASP A 26 -18.81 -12.64 8.89
C ASP A 26 -18.50 -13.09 10.33
N LEU A 27 -17.94 -14.29 10.50
CA LEU A 27 -17.37 -14.66 11.79
C LEU A 27 -16.04 -13.93 12.03
N VAL A 28 -15.90 -13.37 13.22
CA VAL A 28 -14.64 -12.76 13.64
C VAL A 28 -13.62 -13.85 13.92
N ASP A 29 -12.60 -13.96 13.09
CA ASP A 29 -11.51 -14.90 13.26
C ASP A 29 -10.48 -14.36 14.28
N THR A 30 -10.07 -13.12 14.11
CA THR A 30 -9.06 -12.51 14.99
C THR A 30 -9.21 -11.00 15.04
N LEU A 31 -8.82 -10.43 16.17
CA LEU A 31 -8.69 -8.99 16.36
C LEU A 31 -7.21 -8.61 16.35
N ASN A 32 -6.81 -7.87 15.35
CA ASN A 32 -5.47 -7.33 15.26
C ASN A 32 -5.51 -5.80 15.15
N PRO A 33 -4.66 -5.08 15.91
CA PRO A 33 -4.55 -3.65 15.73
C PRO A 33 -3.92 -3.35 14.38
N HIS A 34 -4.30 -2.25 13.76
CA HIS A 34 -3.54 -1.71 12.65
C HIS A 34 -2.27 -1.03 13.21
N PRO A 35 -1.08 -1.60 13.02
CA PRO A 35 0.10 -1.26 13.83
C PRO A 35 0.64 0.15 13.60
N CYS A 36 0.27 0.79 12.50
CA CYS A 36 0.80 2.09 12.07
C CYS A 36 -0.28 3.17 11.97
N ALA A 37 -1.55 2.84 12.27
CA ALA A 37 -2.65 3.77 12.15
C ALA A 37 -2.97 4.47 13.46
N TYR A 38 -3.20 5.77 13.35
CA TYR A 38 -3.74 6.59 14.43
C TYR A 38 -5.07 7.18 13.96
N GLY A 39 -6.12 6.96 14.74
CA GLY A 39 -7.40 7.63 14.53
C GLY A 39 -7.35 9.03 15.12
N ILE A 40 -7.74 10.03 14.35
CA ILE A 40 -7.95 11.40 14.79
C ILE A 40 -9.43 11.69 14.62
N PHE A 41 -10.05 12.11 15.69
CA PHE A 41 -11.47 12.43 15.75
C PHE A 41 -11.64 13.84 16.31
N ASP A 42 -12.45 14.64 15.64
CA ASP A 42 -12.52 16.08 15.88
C ASP A 42 -13.57 16.43 16.94
N ASP A 43 -14.54 15.55 17.16
CA ASP A 43 -15.64 15.75 18.10
C ASP A 43 -15.61 14.73 19.24
N GLY A 44 -15.57 15.22 20.47
CA GLY A 44 -15.80 14.41 21.65
C GLY A 44 -14.62 13.54 22.12
N ASP A 45 -14.90 12.66 23.06
CA ASP A 45 -13.95 11.68 23.58
C ASP A 45 -14.16 10.32 22.89
N MET A 46 -13.18 9.87 22.13
CA MET A 46 -13.22 8.58 21.45
C MET A 46 -13.51 7.41 22.38
N ARG A 47 -13.17 7.51 23.65
CA ARG A 47 -13.43 6.47 24.66
C ARG A 47 -14.91 6.35 24.98
N GLU A 48 -15.59 7.48 25.05
CA GLU A 48 -17.01 7.54 25.33
C GLU A 48 -17.85 7.22 24.11
N GLU A 49 -17.42 7.73 22.94
CA GLU A 49 -18.14 7.57 21.67
C GLU A 49 -18.05 6.15 21.08
N PHE A 50 -16.85 5.59 21.03
CA PHE A 50 -16.58 4.33 20.30
C PHE A 50 -16.12 3.19 21.21
N GLY A 51 -15.78 3.48 22.45
CA GLY A 51 -15.12 2.54 23.33
C GLY A 51 -13.67 2.26 22.95
N ILE A 52 -12.96 1.67 23.87
CA ILE A 52 -11.56 1.28 23.70
C ILE A 52 -11.37 -0.19 24.03
N ILE A 53 -10.44 -0.82 23.34
CA ILE A 53 -10.00 -2.18 23.60
C ILE A 53 -8.48 -2.23 23.70
N LYS A 54 -7.96 -3.04 24.61
CA LYS A 54 -6.53 -3.32 24.67
C LYS A 54 -6.23 -4.59 23.87
N ILE A 55 -5.40 -4.45 22.83
CA ILE A 55 -4.93 -5.57 22.02
C ILE A 55 -3.42 -5.63 22.21
N LYS A 56 -2.92 -6.65 22.93
CA LYS A 56 -1.52 -6.74 23.36
C LYS A 56 -1.16 -5.50 24.18
N GLU A 57 -0.16 -4.74 23.74
CA GLU A 57 0.29 -3.51 24.43
C GLU A 57 -0.36 -2.23 23.88
N ASN A 58 -1.21 -2.34 22.85
CA ASN A 58 -1.82 -1.18 22.21
C ASN A 58 -3.24 -0.94 22.72
N ILE A 59 -3.57 0.33 22.94
CA ILE A 59 -4.94 0.77 23.16
C ILE A 59 -5.52 1.17 21.82
N CYS A 60 -6.60 0.54 21.43
CA CYS A 60 -7.25 0.73 20.14
C CYS A 60 -8.70 1.17 20.32
N VAL A 61 -9.24 1.92 19.38
CA VAL A 61 -10.69 2.13 19.28
C VAL A 61 -11.39 0.86 18.82
N CYS A 62 -12.59 0.61 19.29
CA CYS A 62 -13.40 -0.55 18.91
C CYS A 62 -14.09 -0.37 17.56
N LEU A 63 -13.35 0.15 16.56
CA LEU A 63 -13.84 0.32 15.19
C LEU A 63 -12.88 -0.35 14.22
N ASP A 64 -13.43 -1.03 13.20
CA ASP A 64 -12.62 -1.41 12.05
C ASP A 64 -12.38 -0.21 11.12
N GLY A 65 -11.50 -0.39 10.13
CA GLY A 65 -11.12 0.70 9.24
C GLY A 65 -12.28 1.30 8.45
N LYS A 66 -13.26 0.47 8.05
CA LYS A 66 -14.43 0.92 7.30
C LYS A 66 -15.37 1.75 8.19
N TRP A 67 -15.68 1.27 9.38
CA TRP A 67 -16.48 2.03 10.34
C TRP A 67 -15.82 3.35 10.73
N ALA A 68 -14.49 3.37 10.88
CA ALA A 68 -13.76 4.60 11.16
C ALA A 68 -13.95 5.65 10.05
N GLU A 69 -13.96 5.24 8.78
CA GLU A 69 -14.24 6.11 7.63
C GLU A 69 -15.69 6.59 7.63
N ASP A 70 -16.66 5.70 7.87
CA ASP A 70 -18.09 6.03 7.94
C ASP A 70 -18.41 7.06 9.03
N TYR A 71 -17.70 6.98 10.17
CA TYR A 71 -17.76 7.97 11.26
C TYR A 71 -16.88 9.20 11.04
N LYS A 72 -16.32 9.36 9.84
CA LYS A 72 -15.47 10.51 9.47
C LYS A 72 -14.23 10.67 10.33
N MET A 73 -13.76 9.60 10.96
CA MET A 73 -12.50 9.58 11.67
C MET A 73 -11.35 9.65 10.67
N LEU A 74 -10.43 10.58 10.84
CA LEU A 74 -9.21 10.62 10.05
C LEU A 74 -8.28 9.50 10.50
N LYS A 75 -8.10 8.49 9.66
CA LYS A 75 -7.11 7.44 9.85
C LYS A 75 -5.78 7.87 9.25
N ASN A 76 -4.80 8.16 10.10
CA ASN A 76 -3.47 8.55 9.68
C ASN A 76 -2.50 7.38 9.85
N ASP A 77 -1.95 6.89 8.75
CA ASP A 77 -1.00 5.78 8.73
C ASP A 77 0.44 6.30 8.74
N LEU A 78 1.15 6.10 9.85
CA LEU A 78 2.57 6.43 9.98
C LEU A 78 3.40 5.17 9.72
N LEU A 79 3.68 4.92 8.45
CA LEU A 79 4.36 3.70 8.04
C LEU A 79 5.88 3.84 8.17
N LYS A 80 6.50 3.00 9.02
CA LYS A 80 7.94 2.87 9.09
C LYS A 80 8.47 2.09 7.88
N VAL A 81 9.31 2.72 7.07
CA VAL A 81 9.96 2.09 5.94
C VAL A 81 11.41 1.75 6.29
N GLN A 82 11.72 0.46 6.43
CA GLN A 82 13.05 -0.03 6.85
C GLN A 82 14.19 0.48 5.97
N VAL A 83 13.96 0.60 4.66
CA VAL A 83 14.99 1.10 3.72
C VAL A 83 15.36 2.56 4.02
N VAL A 84 14.40 3.38 4.42
CA VAL A 84 14.66 4.78 4.80
C VAL A 84 15.51 4.83 6.07
N GLU A 85 15.20 3.99 7.05
CA GLU A 85 16.01 3.88 8.28
C GLU A 85 17.44 3.45 7.97
N LEU A 86 17.62 2.44 7.11
CA LEU A 86 18.94 1.98 6.68
C LEU A 86 19.77 3.09 6.01
N ILE A 87 19.14 3.86 5.13
CA ILE A 87 19.76 5.02 4.48
C ILE A 87 20.19 6.04 5.54
N TYR A 88 19.32 6.36 6.47
CA TYR A 88 19.59 7.33 7.54
C TYR A 88 20.76 6.89 8.44
N GLU A 89 20.75 5.64 8.88
CA GLU A 89 21.86 5.07 9.66
C GLU A 89 23.17 5.03 8.88
N THR A 90 23.12 4.84 7.57
CA THR A 90 24.30 4.89 6.70
C THR A 90 24.89 6.31 6.68
N TYR A 91 24.09 7.33 6.45
CA TYR A 91 24.53 8.73 6.51
C TYR A 91 25.19 9.04 7.86
N LYS A 92 24.56 8.64 8.96
CA LYS A 92 25.07 8.84 10.30
C LYS A 92 26.43 8.15 10.50
N LYS A 93 26.60 6.90 10.03
CA LYS A 93 27.87 6.16 10.15
C LYS A 93 29.01 6.76 9.36
N ILE A 94 28.74 7.35 8.20
CA ILE A 94 29.78 8.01 7.39
C ILE A 94 30.00 9.48 7.78
N GLY A 95 29.25 9.99 8.77
CA GLY A 95 29.39 11.36 9.27
C GLY A 95 28.95 12.44 8.30
N ILE A 96 28.02 12.14 7.40
CA ILE A 96 27.46 13.09 6.43
C ILE A 96 26.00 13.37 6.81
N GLU A 97 25.63 14.64 6.80
CA GLU A 97 24.22 15.03 6.99
C GLU A 97 23.36 14.59 5.78
N PRO A 98 22.17 14.03 6.01
CA PRO A 98 21.25 13.69 4.93
C PRO A 98 20.85 14.92 4.13
N HIS A 99 20.85 14.81 2.81
CA HIS A 99 20.31 15.87 1.95
C HIS A 99 18.85 16.16 2.29
N PRO A 100 18.45 17.44 2.33
CA PRO A 100 17.02 17.80 2.39
C PRO A 100 16.27 17.18 1.21
N LEU A 101 15.03 16.72 1.46
CA LEU A 101 14.23 16.02 0.44
C LEU A 101 14.12 16.76 -0.91
N PRO A 102 13.88 18.08 -0.97
CA PRO A 102 13.84 18.82 -2.24
C PRO A 102 15.15 18.76 -3.03
N GLU A 103 16.28 18.81 -2.33
CA GLU A 103 17.60 18.70 -2.96
C GLU A 103 17.84 17.29 -3.48
N LEU A 104 17.52 16.26 -2.69
CA LEU A 104 17.64 14.87 -3.09
C LEU A 104 16.77 14.57 -4.33
N ILE A 105 15.53 15.06 -4.38
CA ILE A 105 14.64 14.95 -5.55
C ILE A 105 15.31 15.60 -6.78
N SER A 106 15.88 16.79 -6.61
CA SER A 106 16.55 17.50 -7.69
C SER A 106 17.78 16.75 -8.22
N LEU A 107 18.60 16.19 -7.32
CA LEU A 107 19.74 15.35 -7.67
C LEU A 107 19.32 14.10 -8.44
N CYS A 108 18.36 13.35 -7.91
CA CYS A 108 17.84 12.15 -8.55
C CYS A 108 17.24 12.43 -9.94
N ASN A 109 16.49 13.52 -10.10
CA ASN A 109 15.88 13.85 -11.39
C ASN A 109 16.93 14.19 -12.48
N ARG A 110 18.10 14.66 -12.09
CA ARG A 110 19.21 14.99 -13.02
C ARG A 110 20.11 13.81 -13.35
N ASP A 111 20.18 12.80 -12.47
CA ASP A 111 21.06 11.64 -12.67
C ASP A 111 20.34 10.51 -13.42
N LYS A 112 20.69 10.35 -14.70
CA LYS A 112 20.17 9.28 -15.55
C LYS A 112 20.46 7.88 -15.02
N ASN A 113 21.51 7.68 -14.22
CA ASN A 113 21.85 6.37 -13.69
C ASN A 113 20.84 5.90 -12.66
N VAL A 114 20.26 6.80 -11.90
CA VAL A 114 19.16 6.49 -10.97
C VAL A 114 17.99 5.84 -11.73
N TRP A 115 17.62 6.39 -12.87
CA TRP A 115 16.49 5.89 -13.68
C TRP A 115 16.81 4.64 -14.47
N ASN A 116 18.09 4.44 -14.79
CA ASN A 116 18.56 3.19 -15.42
C ASN A 116 18.38 1.97 -14.52
N VAL A 117 18.34 2.15 -13.19
CA VAL A 117 18.05 1.06 -12.24
C VAL A 117 16.69 0.43 -12.57
N TYR A 118 15.68 1.24 -12.83
CA TYR A 118 14.32 0.77 -13.17
C TYR A 118 14.26 0.15 -14.56
N SER A 119 14.77 0.82 -15.58
CA SER A 119 14.73 0.34 -16.96
C SER A 119 15.51 -0.96 -17.18
N LYS A 120 16.53 -1.22 -16.35
CA LYS A 120 17.33 -2.45 -16.39
C LYS A 120 16.85 -3.54 -15.42
N GLY A 121 15.80 -3.27 -14.63
CA GLY A 121 15.29 -4.22 -13.63
C GLY A 121 16.24 -4.48 -12.46
N MET A 122 17.16 -3.57 -12.18
CA MET A 122 18.12 -3.68 -11.07
C MET A 122 17.50 -3.20 -9.76
N THR A 123 16.33 -3.73 -9.42
CA THR A 123 15.45 -3.17 -8.36
C THR A 123 15.38 -4.01 -7.09
N VAL A 124 16.32 -4.92 -6.88
CA VAL A 124 16.33 -5.87 -5.74
C VAL A 124 16.21 -5.18 -4.37
N SER A 125 16.84 -4.02 -4.20
CA SER A 125 16.80 -3.27 -2.94
C SER A 125 15.90 -2.02 -3.00
N VAL A 126 15.10 -1.89 -4.04
CA VAL A 126 14.19 -0.76 -4.20
C VAL A 126 12.85 -1.11 -3.57
N ASN A 127 12.46 -0.34 -2.54
CA ASN A 127 11.20 -0.55 -1.83
C ASN A 127 10.00 -0.66 -2.79
N GLN A 128 9.15 -1.66 -2.59
CA GLN A 128 7.98 -2.02 -3.42
C GLN A 128 8.31 -2.54 -4.84
N PHE A 129 9.59 -2.62 -5.24
CA PHE A 129 10.03 -3.18 -6.52
C PHE A 129 10.74 -4.54 -6.40
N GLU A 130 10.77 -5.11 -5.21
CA GLU A 130 11.44 -6.38 -4.93
C GLU A 130 10.77 -7.56 -5.66
N LYS A 131 9.48 -7.44 -5.92
CA LYS A 131 8.72 -8.49 -6.64
C LYS A 131 9.04 -8.43 -8.14
N GLU A 132 9.34 -9.58 -8.71
CA GLU A 132 9.64 -9.73 -10.14
C GLU A 132 8.55 -9.12 -11.04
N SER A 133 7.28 -9.30 -10.70
CA SER A 133 6.17 -8.74 -11.46
C SER A 133 6.18 -7.20 -11.48
N THR A 134 6.50 -6.56 -10.38
CA THR A 134 6.62 -5.10 -10.28
C THR A 134 7.86 -4.62 -11.02
N SER A 135 8.99 -5.31 -10.86
CA SER A 135 10.22 -5.01 -11.58
C SER A 135 10.02 -5.05 -13.10
N LYS A 136 9.39 -6.10 -13.63
CA LYS A 136 9.05 -6.21 -15.07
C LYS A 136 8.16 -5.07 -15.56
N LYS A 137 7.15 -4.68 -14.79
CA LYS A 137 6.31 -3.52 -15.12
C LYS A 137 7.11 -2.21 -15.09
N GLY A 138 8.00 -2.05 -14.09
CA GLY A 138 8.89 -0.91 -13.98
C GLY A 138 9.87 -0.78 -15.14
N MET A 139 10.42 -1.92 -15.63
CA MET A 139 11.26 -1.95 -16.83
C MET A 139 10.50 -1.48 -18.07
N SER A 140 9.28 -1.96 -18.23
CA SER A 140 8.42 -1.59 -19.38
C SER A 140 8.02 -0.11 -19.34
N TYR A 141 7.66 0.40 -18.18
CA TYR A 141 7.27 1.80 -18.01
C TYR A 141 8.46 2.74 -18.09
N ALA A 142 9.62 2.33 -17.56
CA ALA A 142 10.88 3.07 -17.55
C ALA A 142 10.73 4.52 -17.07
N PRO A 143 10.45 4.73 -15.76
CA PRO A 143 10.27 6.07 -15.20
C PRO A 143 11.55 6.90 -15.33
N LYS A 144 11.42 8.21 -15.52
CA LYS A 144 12.53 9.13 -15.78
C LYS A 144 12.70 10.23 -14.72
N ASN A 145 11.81 10.29 -13.76
CA ASN A 145 11.80 11.27 -12.67
C ASN A 145 10.93 10.81 -11.50
N ILE A 146 11.01 11.54 -10.38
CA ILE A 146 10.26 11.21 -9.16
C ILE A 146 8.73 11.24 -9.37
N SER A 147 8.23 12.18 -10.17
CA SER A 147 6.78 12.24 -10.44
C SER A 147 6.29 11.02 -11.20
N GLU A 148 7.04 10.55 -12.18
CA GLU A 148 6.70 9.35 -12.94
C GLU A 148 6.76 8.09 -12.08
N ILE A 149 7.77 7.93 -11.20
CA ILE A 149 7.83 6.76 -10.32
C ILE A 149 6.71 6.80 -9.28
N SER A 150 6.36 7.97 -8.77
CA SER A 150 5.24 8.15 -7.85
C SER A 150 3.90 7.75 -8.49
N ALA A 151 3.65 8.24 -9.71
CA ALA A 151 2.47 7.85 -10.49
C ALA A 151 2.45 6.34 -10.79
N PHE A 152 3.60 5.76 -11.14
CA PHE A 152 3.72 4.32 -11.38
C PHE A 152 3.34 3.50 -10.14
N VAL A 153 3.87 3.87 -8.97
CA VAL A 153 3.56 3.16 -7.70
C VAL A 153 2.07 3.23 -7.37
N ALA A 154 1.41 4.35 -7.67
CA ALA A 154 -0.03 4.47 -7.53
C ALA A 154 -0.79 3.58 -8.54
N ALA A 155 -0.34 3.54 -9.80
CA ALA A 155 -1.00 2.83 -10.89
C ALA A 155 -0.89 1.30 -10.83
N ILE A 156 0.13 0.75 -10.15
CA ILE A 156 0.27 -0.71 -10.01
C ILE A 156 -0.64 -1.32 -8.95
N ARG A 157 -1.39 -0.52 -8.20
CA ARG A 157 -2.31 -1.00 -7.17
C ARG A 157 -3.52 -1.73 -7.78
N PRO A 158 -4.10 -2.71 -7.07
CA PRO A 158 -5.21 -3.52 -7.60
C PRO A 158 -6.41 -2.70 -8.09
N GLY A 159 -6.74 -1.61 -7.40
CA GLY A 159 -7.87 -0.74 -7.76
C GLY A 159 -7.71 0.00 -9.09
N PHE A 160 -6.49 0.08 -9.63
CA PHE A 160 -6.19 0.74 -10.91
C PHE A 160 -5.93 -0.25 -12.06
N LYS A 161 -6.19 -1.54 -11.84
CA LYS A 161 -5.83 -2.60 -12.78
C LYS A 161 -6.44 -2.44 -14.17
N SER A 162 -7.67 -1.96 -14.28
CA SER A 162 -8.36 -1.73 -15.57
C SER A 162 -7.68 -0.65 -16.41
N GLU A 163 -7.16 0.39 -15.75
CA GLU A 163 -6.58 1.56 -16.40
C GLU A 163 -5.06 1.45 -16.60
N TYR A 164 -4.44 0.42 -16.01
CA TYR A 164 -2.98 0.29 -16.02
C TYR A 164 -2.39 0.28 -17.43
N SER A 165 -3.01 -0.39 -18.39
CA SER A 165 -2.51 -0.46 -19.76
C SER A 165 -2.49 0.92 -20.43
N HIS A 166 -3.52 1.72 -20.20
CA HIS A 166 -3.60 3.09 -20.70
C HIS A 166 -2.54 3.98 -20.05
N PHE A 167 -2.39 3.88 -18.73
CA PHE A 167 -1.33 4.57 -18.00
C PHE A 167 0.07 4.18 -18.50
N ALA A 168 0.35 2.87 -18.64
CA ALA A 168 1.65 2.37 -19.05
C ALA A 168 2.04 2.80 -20.48
N SER A 169 1.06 3.00 -21.36
CA SER A 169 1.26 3.58 -22.69
C SER A 169 1.42 5.11 -22.69
N ARG A 170 1.46 5.74 -21.52
CA ARG A 170 1.51 7.19 -21.34
C ARG A 170 0.32 7.92 -21.97
N GLY A 171 -0.85 7.26 -21.99
CA GLY A 171 -2.12 7.83 -22.42
C GLY A 171 -2.53 9.01 -21.54
N LYS A 172 -3.29 9.93 -22.13
CA LYS A 172 -3.90 11.01 -21.35
C LYS A 172 -5.16 10.49 -20.66
N PHE A 173 -5.38 10.94 -19.44
CA PHE A 173 -6.64 10.78 -18.72
C PHE A 173 -7.38 12.11 -18.79
N ASP A 174 -8.67 12.05 -19.14
CA ASP A 174 -9.57 13.20 -19.17
C ASP A 174 -10.01 13.57 -17.74
#